data_28c458875926f1d370308368563927f5
#
_entry.id   28c458875926f1d370308368563927f5
#
_cell.length_a   1.000
_cell.length_b   1.000
_cell.length_c   1.000
_cell.angle_alpha   90.00
_cell.angle_beta   90.00
_cell.angle_gamma   90.00
#
_symmetry.space_group_name_H-M   'P 1'
#
loop_
_entity.id
_entity.type
_entity.pdbx_description
1 polymer ?
#
loop_
_entity_poly.entity_id
_entity_poly.type
_entity_poly.pdbx_seq_one_letter_code
_entity_poly.pdbx_strand_id
1 'polypeptide(L)'
;MAENKMDKIVSLCKRRGFIFQTAEIYGGMQGVYDYGPLGVELANNIKRAWWESMIYQRDDIEGLDSSILGSQNVFAQSGHEDTFTDPLIDCKDCKFRMRADTLDEMKCPNCGSTNLTEPRDFNLMFKTNIGPVDDGSSIAYLRPETAQHIFINFKNVLDSTSRTLPFGIAQIGKAFRNEITARNFIFRKREFEQMEMEYFVEPKDDEKFHEYWIKERMKWWLDQGLNEDNLKILNVPKDELSHYSKATADIMYKFPHGTEELEGIANRTDFDLGSHTKSQGEFNIQAKTKENKASKAKLAFQDKISNKWLVPYVIEPSAGVERAFLAILNDAYKEENLENDTKRVVLSLKKHLSPIKIAVIPLKKNVEAIVSASLETVSYTHLTLPTNDLV
;
A
#
# COMPACT_ATOMS: atom_id res chain seq x y z
N MET A 1 30.86 -14.23 -7.27
CA MET A 1 29.73 -14.42 -6.32
C MET A 1 28.49 -14.71 -7.14
N ALA A 2 27.68 -15.71 -6.77
CA ALA A 2 26.42 -15.94 -7.46
C ALA A 2 25.50 -14.71 -7.26
N GLU A 3 24.94 -14.18 -8.34
CA GLU A 3 23.99 -13.07 -8.30
C GLU A 3 22.77 -13.48 -7.46
N ASN A 4 22.41 -12.69 -6.47
CA ASN A 4 21.26 -13.02 -5.61
C ASN A 4 19.94 -12.83 -6.39
N LYS A 5 18.84 -13.40 -5.90
CA LYS A 5 17.55 -13.35 -6.61
C LYS A 5 17.04 -11.91 -6.75
N MET A 6 17.32 -11.03 -5.79
CA MET A 6 16.94 -9.61 -5.87
C MET A 6 17.63 -8.91 -7.04
N ASP A 7 18.94 -9.13 -7.21
CA ASP A 7 19.71 -8.51 -8.30
C ASP A 7 19.18 -8.96 -9.66
N LYS A 8 18.82 -10.25 -9.78
CA LYS A 8 18.20 -10.79 -11.00
C LYS A 8 16.86 -10.15 -11.33
N ILE A 9 15.98 -9.94 -10.30
CA ILE A 9 14.69 -9.28 -10.47
C ILE A 9 14.89 -7.81 -10.86
N VAL A 10 15.78 -7.08 -10.16
CA VAL A 10 16.09 -5.67 -10.48
C VAL A 10 16.61 -5.54 -11.91
N SER A 11 17.55 -6.38 -12.31
CA SER A 11 18.10 -6.42 -13.67
C SER A 11 17.01 -6.72 -14.72
N LEU A 12 16.12 -7.68 -14.42
CA LEU A 12 14.98 -8.00 -15.28
C LEU A 12 14.04 -6.79 -15.42
N CYS A 13 13.67 -6.15 -14.30
CA CYS A 13 12.78 -5.01 -14.27
C CYS A 13 13.30 -3.86 -15.16
N LYS A 14 14.59 -3.54 -15.03
CA LYS A 14 15.22 -2.48 -15.82
C LYS A 14 15.25 -2.84 -17.31
N ARG A 15 15.74 -4.03 -17.68
CA ARG A 15 15.87 -4.46 -19.06
C ARG A 15 14.55 -4.65 -19.81
N ARG A 16 13.49 -5.00 -19.09
CA ARG A 16 12.17 -5.29 -19.67
C ARG A 16 11.17 -4.17 -19.52
N GLY A 17 11.58 -3.03 -18.94
CA GLY A 17 10.70 -1.86 -18.81
C GLY A 17 9.59 -2.06 -17.79
N PHE A 18 9.90 -2.72 -16.66
CA PHE A 18 8.99 -2.76 -15.52
C PHE A 18 9.21 -1.57 -14.59
N ILE A 19 10.43 -1.37 -14.12
CA ILE A 19 10.77 -0.33 -13.15
C ILE A 19 12.06 0.37 -13.58
N PHE A 20 12.06 1.69 -13.48
CA PHE A 20 13.20 2.56 -13.70
C PHE A 20 13.52 3.38 -12.47
N GLN A 21 14.78 3.77 -12.30
CA GLN A 21 15.15 4.78 -11.31
C GLN A 21 14.67 6.14 -11.78
N THR A 22 13.90 6.85 -10.96
CA THR A 22 13.45 8.21 -11.27
C THR A 22 14.64 9.13 -11.47
N ALA A 23 14.59 9.99 -12.50
CA ALA A 23 15.62 10.95 -12.85
C ALA A 23 17.02 10.34 -13.04
N GLU A 24 17.12 9.11 -13.56
CA GLU A 24 18.39 8.40 -13.75
C GLU A 24 19.39 9.22 -14.59
N ILE A 25 18.92 10.01 -15.55
CA ILE A 25 19.75 10.90 -16.39
C ILE A 25 20.48 12.00 -15.58
N TYR A 26 20.05 12.26 -14.35
CA TYR A 26 20.67 13.21 -13.42
C TYR A 26 21.31 12.50 -12.22
N GLY A 27 21.55 11.18 -12.31
CA GLY A 27 22.16 10.38 -11.24
C GLY A 27 21.16 9.64 -10.36
N GLY A 28 19.88 9.76 -10.64
CA GLY A 28 18.80 9.08 -9.92
C GLY A 28 18.39 9.77 -8.61
N MET A 29 17.21 9.44 -8.12
CA MET A 29 16.67 9.91 -6.85
C MET A 29 16.41 8.72 -5.93
N GLN A 30 17.11 8.67 -4.80
CA GLN A 30 17.05 7.53 -3.88
C GLN A 30 15.62 7.29 -3.33
N GLY A 31 15.15 6.06 -3.42
CA GLY A 31 13.85 5.65 -2.91
C GLY A 31 12.66 6.17 -3.71
N VAL A 32 12.90 6.60 -4.95
CA VAL A 32 11.85 7.00 -5.90
C VAL A 32 12.06 6.24 -7.20
N TYR A 33 10.99 5.67 -7.73
CA TYR A 33 11.02 4.82 -8.93
C TYR A 33 9.81 5.10 -9.82
N ASP A 34 10.01 4.92 -11.12
CA ASP A 34 9.00 5.05 -12.15
C ASP A 34 8.59 3.68 -12.68
N TYR A 35 7.30 3.51 -12.98
CA TYR A 35 6.84 2.34 -13.71
C TYR A 35 7.11 2.52 -15.20
N GLY A 36 7.82 1.55 -15.80
CA GLY A 36 7.96 1.47 -17.24
C GLY A 36 6.73 0.87 -17.92
N PRO A 37 6.75 0.69 -19.27
CA PRO A 37 5.57 0.27 -20.03
C PRO A 37 4.95 -1.06 -19.58
N LEU A 38 5.76 -2.06 -19.23
CA LEU A 38 5.24 -3.33 -18.69
C LEU A 38 4.92 -3.23 -17.20
N GLY A 39 5.61 -2.35 -16.48
CA GLY A 39 5.40 -2.12 -15.05
C GLY A 39 4.06 -1.48 -14.76
N VAL A 40 3.69 -0.42 -15.50
CA VAL A 40 2.41 0.26 -15.30
C VAL A 40 1.23 -0.68 -15.58
N GLU A 41 1.32 -1.54 -16.60
CA GLU A 41 0.28 -2.52 -16.89
C GLU A 41 0.14 -3.58 -15.78
N LEU A 42 1.26 -4.11 -15.25
CA LEU A 42 1.22 -5.03 -14.13
C LEU A 42 0.63 -4.36 -12.88
N ALA A 43 1.08 -3.15 -12.54
CA ALA A 43 0.56 -2.41 -11.39
C ALA A 43 -0.95 -2.12 -11.53
N ASN A 44 -1.40 -1.71 -12.71
CA ASN A 44 -2.83 -1.48 -12.99
C ASN A 44 -3.64 -2.79 -12.90
N ASN A 45 -3.10 -3.91 -13.36
CA ASN A 45 -3.77 -5.20 -13.24
C ASN A 45 -3.87 -5.66 -11.77
N ILE A 46 -2.86 -5.41 -10.93
CA ILE A 46 -2.90 -5.68 -9.49
C ILE A 46 -3.99 -4.82 -8.83
N LYS A 47 -3.97 -3.52 -9.10
CA LYS A 47 -4.97 -2.57 -8.58
C LYS A 47 -6.39 -2.94 -9.01
N ARG A 48 -6.57 -3.33 -10.28
CA ARG A 48 -7.86 -3.78 -10.80
C ARG A 48 -8.33 -5.05 -10.09
N ALA A 49 -7.49 -6.07 -9.95
CA ALA A 49 -7.84 -7.31 -9.26
C ALA A 49 -8.25 -7.07 -7.80
N TRP A 50 -7.57 -6.13 -7.11
CA TRP A 50 -7.93 -5.73 -5.76
C TRP A 50 -9.26 -4.99 -5.73
N TRP A 51 -9.46 -4.03 -6.62
CA TRP A 51 -10.70 -3.24 -6.73
C TRP A 51 -11.91 -4.11 -7.07
N GLU A 52 -11.76 -5.02 -8.00
CA GLU A 52 -12.80 -6.00 -8.35
C GLU A 52 -13.20 -6.83 -7.14
N SER A 53 -12.25 -7.34 -6.36
CA SER A 53 -12.53 -8.15 -5.17
C SER A 53 -13.14 -7.35 -4.02
N MET A 54 -12.80 -6.06 -3.87
CA MET A 54 -13.27 -5.23 -2.77
C MET A 54 -14.57 -4.49 -3.09
N ILE A 55 -14.77 -4.06 -4.34
CA ILE A 55 -15.90 -3.19 -4.72
C ILE A 55 -16.92 -3.95 -5.57
N TYR A 56 -16.50 -4.55 -6.70
CA TYR A 56 -17.47 -5.06 -7.69
C TYR A 56 -18.04 -6.43 -7.34
N GLN A 57 -17.30 -7.25 -6.59
CA GLN A 57 -17.75 -8.57 -6.13
C GLN A 57 -18.46 -8.53 -4.78
N ARG A 58 -18.66 -7.34 -4.22
CA ARG A 58 -19.30 -7.12 -2.91
C ARG A 58 -20.31 -5.98 -3.00
N ASP A 59 -21.29 -6.04 -2.11
CA ASP A 59 -22.32 -5.02 -1.97
C ASP A 59 -22.22 -4.22 -0.66
N ASP A 60 -21.20 -4.52 0.15
CA ASP A 60 -20.98 -3.94 1.48
C ASP A 60 -19.78 -2.99 1.55
N ILE A 61 -19.11 -2.68 0.43
CA ILE A 61 -17.94 -1.77 0.39
C ILE A 61 -18.13 -0.70 -0.69
N GLU A 62 -17.87 0.54 -0.32
CA GLU A 62 -17.91 1.70 -1.21
C GLU A 62 -16.49 2.13 -1.61
N GLY A 63 -16.36 2.61 -2.84
CA GLY A 63 -15.10 3.17 -3.34
C GLY A 63 -14.96 4.65 -3.02
N LEU A 64 -13.76 5.08 -2.67
CA LEU A 64 -13.40 6.48 -2.44
C LEU A 64 -12.08 6.81 -3.15
N ASP A 65 -11.98 8.02 -3.69
CA ASP A 65 -10.70 8.62 -4.09
C ASP A 65 -10.58 10.01 -3.46
N SER A 66 -9.76 10.13 -2.44
CA SER A 66 -9.56 11.35 -1.68
C SER A 66 -8.29 12.08 -2.07
N SER A 67 -8.19 13.37 -1.73
CA SER A 67 -7.04 14.21 -2.05
C SER A 67 -5.74 13.71 -1.40
N ILE A 68 -4.60 13.97 -2.08
CA ILE A 68 -3.26 13.71 -1.54
C ILE A 68 -2.88 14.73 -0.47
N LEU A 69 -3.25 16.00 -0.69
CA LEU A 69 -2.98 17.07 0.27
C LEU A 69 -3.92 16.95 1.45
N GLY A 70 -3.35 16.82 2.64
CA GLY A 70 -4.06 16.70 3.89
C GLY A 70 -3.87 17.91 4.79
N SER A 71 -4.95 18.30 5.47
CA SER A 71 -4.94 19.38 6.44
C SER A 71 -4.13 19.00 7.67
N GLN A 72 -3.39 19.96 8.23
CA GLN A 72 -2.66 19.79 9.48
C GLN A 72 -3.54 19.24 10.61
N ASN A 73 -4.78 19.75 10.75
CA ASN A 73 -5.71 19.28 11.78
C ASN A 73 -5.99 17.76 11.73
N VAL A 74 -5.99 17.16 10.55
CA VAL A 74 -6.20 15.71 10.39
C VAL A 74 -5.04 14.95 11.03
N PHE A 75 -3.81 15.32 10.71
CA PHE A 75 -2.61 14.61 11.18
C PHE A 75 -2.22 14.94 12.62
N ALA A 76 -2.55 16.13 13.10
CA ALA A 76 -2.45 16.48 14.52
C ALA A 76 -3.42 15.66 15.37
N GLN A 77 -4.65 15.47 14.89
CA GLN A 77 -5.69 14.78 15.64
C GLN A 77 -5.53 13.26 15.63
N SER A 78 -5.06 12.68 14.52
CA SER A 78 -4.70 11.27 14.43
C SER A 78 -3.39 10.90 15.15
N GLY A 79 -2.62 11.90 15.60
CA GLY A 79 -1.35 11.69 16.29
C GLY A 79 -0.11 11.62 15.38
N HIS A 80 -0.27 11.65 14.06
CA HIS A 80 0.86 11.54 13.13
C HIS A 80 1.90 12.68 13.31
N GLU A 81 1.49 13.88 13.65
CA GLU A 81 2.44 14.97 13.91
C GLU A 81 3.38 14.65 15.07
N ASP A 82 2.90 13.96 16.09
CA ASP A 82 3.65 13.70 17.32
C ASP A 82 4.39 12.37 17.32
N THR A 83 3.82 11.33 16.69
CA THR A 83 4.30 9.93 16.86
C THR A 83 4.79 9.27 15.59
N PHE A 84 4.55 9.86 14.41
CA PHE A 84 4.99 9.27 13.15
C PHE A 84 6.46 9.61 12.87
N THR A 85 7.36 9.11 13.72
CA THR A 85 8.78 9.43 13.74
C THR A 85 9.65 8.18 13.69
N ASP A 86 10.82 8.31 13.05
CA ASP A 86 11.90 7.35 13.14
C ASP A 86 13.09 7.97 13.91
N PRO A 87 13.83 7.17 14.70
CA PRO A 87 15.00 7.65 15.41
C PRO A 87 16.17 7.86 14.44
N LEU A 88 16.52 9.12 14.15
CA LEU A 88 17.58 9.52 13.24
C LEU A 88 18.91 9.69 13.96
N ILE A 89 19.98 9.08 13.44
CA ILE A 89 21.38 9.28 13.83
C ILE A 89 22.20 9.75 12.63
N ASP A 90 23.11 10.70 12.85
CA ASP A 90 24.12 11.11 11.87
C ASP A 90 25.51 10.58 12.29
N CYS A 91 26.27 10.05 11.34
CA CYS A 91 27.71 9.83 11.54
C CYS A 91 28.44 11.16 11.45
N LYS A 92 29.18 11.53 12.51
CA LYS A 92 29.94 12.81 12.55
C LYS A 92 31.12 12.84 11.58
N ASP A 93 31.67 11.66 11.24
CA ASP A 93 32.85 11.54 10.38
C ASP A 93 32.49 11.56 8.89
N CYS A 94 31.60 10.70 8.43
CA CYS A 94 31.24 10.61 7.01
C CYS A 94 29.90 11.26 6.63
N LYS A 95 29.17 11.84 7.59
CA LYS A 95 27.86 12.51 7.40
C LYS A 95 26.74 11.59 6.90
N PHE A 96 26.94 10.28 6.98
CA PHE A 96 25.91 9.31 6.62
C PHE A 96 24.78 9.35 7.66
N ARG A 97 23.53 9.38 7.17
CA ARG A 97 22.30 9.37 7.98
C ARG A 97 21.69 7.98 8.01
N MET A 98 21.24 7.56 9.18
CA MET A 98 20.72 6.22 9.41
C MET A 98 19.68 6.19 10.53
N ARG A 99 18.89 5.13 10.57
CA ARG A 99 17.97 4.85 11.69
C ARG A 99 18.71 4.16 12.81
N ALA A 100 18.50 4.63 14.05
CA ALA A 100 19.14 4.05 15.23
C ALA A 100 18.69 2.62 15.51
N ASP A 101 17.39 2.35 15.33
CA ASP A 101 16.74 1.07 15.60
C ASP A 101 17.11 -0.06 14.60
N THR A 102 17.81 0.28 13.51
CA THR A 102 18.28 -0.70 12.52
C THR A 102 19.76 -1.04 12.64
N LEU A 103 20.43 -0.55 13.67
CA LEU A 103 21.86 -0.80 13.92
C LEU A 103 22.02 -1.95 14.92
N ASP A 104 22.63 -3.05 14.48
CA ASP A 104 23.01 -4.16 15.38
C ASP A 104 24.09 -3.73 16.40
N GLU A 105 25.01 -2.87 15.97
CA GLU A 105 26.00 -2.21 16.79
C GLU A 105 25.95 -0.70 16.53
N MET A 106 26.28 0.13 17.57
CA MET A 106 26.33 1.58 17.44
C MET A 106 27.56 2.02 16.61
N LYS A 107 27.59 1.56 15.35
CA LYS A 107 28.63 1.84 14.36
C LYS A 107 28.02 2.27 13.03
N CYS A 108 28.67 3.22 12.38
CA CYS A 108 28.27 3.67 11.05
C CYS A 108 28.47 2.54 10.01
N PRO A 109 27.43 2.09 9.32
CA PRO A 109 27.55 1.02 8.31
C PRO A 109 28.33 1.47 7.06
N ASN A 110 28.52 2.80 6.86
CA ASN A 110 29.25 3.33 5.72
C ASN A 110 30.75 3.42 5.95
N CYS A 111 31.20 3.79 7.16
CA CYS A 111 32.63 4.00 7.43
C CYS A 111 33.15 3.27 8.67
N GLY A 112 32.34 2.55 9.40
CA GLY A 112 32.70 1.81 10.62
C GLY A 112 32.93 2.67 11.87
N SER A 113 32.75 4.00 11.77
CA SER A 113 32.98 4.92 12.89
C SER A 113 31.93 4.75 14.00
N THR A 114 32.34 4.89 15.25
CA THR A 114 31.49 4.99 16.44
C THR A 114 31.13 6.42 16.83
N ASN A 115 31.70 7.42 16.11
CA ASN A 115 31.45 8.83 16.36
C ASN A 115 30.09 9.27 15.78
N LEU A 116 29.02 8.91 16.49
CA LEU A 116 27.65 9.17 16.10
C LEU A 116 27.04 10.31 16.91
N THR A 117 25.94 10.90 16.40
CA THR A 117 25.11 11.81 17.19
C THR A 117 24.21 11.00 18.12
N GLU A 118 23.64 11.67 19.13
CA GLU A 118 22.49 11.11 19.84
C GLU A 118 21.31 10.94 18.88
N PRO A 119 20.48 9.89 19.08
CA PRO A 119 19.22 9.72 18.34
C PRO A 119 18.30 10.93 18.54
N ARG A 120 17.64 11.34 17.46
CA ARG A 120 16.58 12.35 17.51
C ARG A 120 15.41 11.92 16.67
N ASP A 121 14.20 12.28 17.09
CA ASP A 121 13.00 11.98 16.33
C ASP A 121 12.97 12.75 15.02
N PHE A 122 12.68 12.02 13.94
CA PHE A 122 12.51 12.57 12.62
C PHE A 122 11.12 12.20 12.09
N ASN A 123 10.24 13.20 11.96
CA ASN A 123 8.90 12.97 11.45
C ASN A 123 8.95 12.63 9.96
N LEU A 124 8.28 11.53 9.58
CA LEU A 124 8.32 10.99 8.22
C LEU A 124 7.34 11.68 7.25
N MET A 125 6.51 12.62 7.69
CA MET A 125 5.58 13.31 6.80
C MET A 125 6.31 14.36 5.95
N PHE A 126 5.97 14.42 4.66
CA PHE A 126 6.33 15.54 3.80
C PHE A 126 5.41 16.72 4.07
N LYS A 127 6.00 17.83 4.50
CA LYS A 127 5.32 19.09 4.78
C LYS A 127 5.43 20.05 3.61
N THR A 128 4.35 20.75 3.30
CA THR A 128 4.31 21.81 2.28
C THR A 128 3.42 22.97 2.75
N ASN A 129 3.44 24.08 2.03
CA ASN A 129 2.56 25.23 2.25
C ASN A 129 1.54 25.35 1.14
N ILE A 130 0.32 25.78 1.48
CA ILE A 130 -0.72 26.11 0.51
C ILE A 130 -0.77 27.63 0.35
N GLY A 131 -0.77 28.10 -0.91
CA GLY A 131 -0.78 29.53 -1.22
C GLY A 131 0.62 30.12 -1.39
N PRO A 132 0.69 31.45 -1.70
CA PRO A 132 1.93 32.09 -2.14
C PRO A 132 2.87 32.52 -1.00
N VAL A 133 2.44 32.47 0.25
CA VAL A 133 3.21 32.96 1.41
C VAL A 133 3.58 31.79 2.30
N ASP A 134 4.85 31.67 2.60
CA ASP A 134 5.38 30.68 3.55
C ASP A 134 5.61 31.33 4.91
N ASP A 135 4.52 31.55 5.64
CA ASP A 135 4.51 32.12 7.01
C ASP A 135 4.10 31.09 8.09
N GLY A 136 3.97 29.83 7.68
CA GLY A 136 3.54 28.74 8.55
C GLY A 136 2.03 28.72 8.87
N SER A 137 1.24 29.64 8.33
CA SER A 137 -0.21 29.70 8.57
C SER A 137 -1.03 28.72 7.71
N SER A 138 -0.42 28.19 6.65
CA SER A 138 -1.10 27.39 5.63
C SER A 138 -0.39 26.04 5.39
N ILE A 139 -0.06 25.36 6.49
CA ILE A 139 0.62 24.06 6.44
C ILE A 139 -0.32 22.98 5.89
N ALA A 140 0.18 22.20 4.95
CA ALA A 140 -0.40 20.96 4.49
C ALA A 140 0.65 19.85 4.48
N TYR A 141 0.19 18.61 4.48
CA TYR A 141 1.05 17.44 4.35
C TYR A 141 0.68 16.64 3.10
N LEU A 142 1.68 16.04 2.46
CA LEU A 142 1.43 14.89 1.60
C LEU A 142 1.07 13.72 2.51
N ARG A 143 -0.11 13.13 2.32
CA ARG A 143 -0.61 12.08 3.21
C ARG A 143 0.37 10.91 3.34
N PRO A 144 0.68 10.45 4.58
CA PRO A 144 1.57 9.30 4.80
C PRO A 144 0.88 7.95 4.62
N GLU A 145 -0.46 7.97 4.54
CA GLU A 145 -1.36 6.83 4.34
C GLU A 145 -2.70 7.31 3.77
N THR A 146 -3.48 6.39 3.23
CA THR A 146 -4.82 6.70 2.70
C THR A 146 -5.91 6.65 3.76
N ALA A 147 -5.70 5.96 4.89
CA ALA A 147 -6.65 5.71 5.97
C ALA A 147 -7.31 6.96 6.53
N GLN A 148 -6.52 7.98 6.91
CA GLN A 148 -7.05 9.18 7.56
C GLN A 148 -8.07 9.93 6.69
N HIS A 149 -7.86 9.91 5.37
CA HIS A 149 -8.79 10.52 4.44
C HIS A 149 -10.06 9.68 4.22
N ILE A 150 -10.03 8.39 4.50
CA ILE A 150 -11.25 7.56 4.57
C ILE A 150 -12.04 7.93 5.82
N PHE A 151 -11.40 8.02 6.98
CA PHE A 151 -12.09 8.35 8.24
C PHE A 151 -12.80 9.71 8.21
N ILE A 152 -12.14 10.76 7.71
CA ILE A 152 -12.78 12.08 7.63
C ILE A 152 -13.92 12.15 6.61
N ASN A 153 -13.98 11.20 5.67
CA ASN A 153 -15.07 11.05 4.71
C ASN A 153 -16.16 10.05 5.13
N PHE A 154 -16.00 9.37 6.27
CA PHE A 154 -16.97 8.36 6.76
C PHE A 154 -18.41 8.87 6.71
N LYS A 155 -18.65 10.06 7.28
CA LYS A 155 -20.00 10.64 7.28
C LYS A 155 -20.51 10.99 5.89
N ASN A 156 -19.66 11.51 5.01
CA ASN A 156 -20.04 11.85 3.64
C ASN A 156 -20.50 10.62 2.87
N VAL A 157 -19.76 9.51 3.01
CA VAL A 157 -20.11 8.23 2.37
C VAL A 157 -21.37 7.65 3.01
N LEU A 158 -21.45 7.60 4.34
CA LEU A 158 -22.61 7.08 5.05
C LEU A 158 -23.92 7.80 4.66
N ASP A 159 -23.88 9.13 4.60
CA ASP A 159 -25.05 9.96 4.28
C ASP A 159 -25.46 9.82 2.80
N SER A 160 -24.48 9.68 1.88
CA SER A 160 -24.75 9.61 0.43
C SER A 160 -25.18 8.22 -0.04
N THR A 161 -24.78 7.16 0.64
CA THR A 161 -25.07 5.77 0.25
C THR A 161 -26.12 5.09 1.11
N SER A 162 -26.51 5.71 2.24
CA SER A 162 -27.48 5.16 3.21
C SER A 162 -27.09 3.77 3.74
N ARG A 163 -25.81 3.49 3.87
CA ARG A 163 -25.28 2.22 4.38
C ARG A 163 -25.66 1.99 5.84
N THR A 164 -25.63 0.73 6.23
CA THR A 164 -25.75 0.28 7.63
C THR A 164 -24.52 -0.52 8.01
N LEU A 165 -24.22 -0.65 9.29
CA LEU A 165 -23.13 -1.52 9.76
C LEU A 165 -23.50 -3.01 9.55
N PRO A 166 -22.55 -3.86 9.15
CA PRO A 166 -21.18 -3.50 8.78
C PRO A 166 -21.07 -3.01 7.33
N PHE A 167 -20.16 -2.10 7.04
CA PHE A 167 -19.80 -1.71 5.68
C PHE A 167 -18.36 -1.20 5.63
N GLY A 168 -17.78 -1.17 4.43
CA GLY A 168 -16.42 -0.70 4.20
C GLY A 168 -16.33 0.52 3.29
N ILE A 169 -15.22 1.24 3.37
CA ILE A 169 -14.80 2.25 2.40
C ILE A 169 -13.39 1.90 1.96
N ALA A 170 -13.18 1.72 0.66
CA ALA A 170 -11.93 1.29 0.09
C ALA A 170 -11.33 2.35 -0.83
N GLN A 171 -10.00 2.47 -0.82
CA GLN A 171 -9.26 3.40 -1.63
C GLN A 171 -7.98 2.78 -2.17
N ILE A 172 -7.64 3.10 -3.41
CA ILE A 172 -6.28 2.94 -3.95
C ILE A 172 -5.73 4.34 -4.16
N GLY A 173 -4.58 4.64 -3.57
CA GLY A 173 -4.04 5.97 -3.72
C GLY A 173 -2.58 6.10 -3.30
N LYS A 174 -1.95 7.19 -3.76
CA LYS A 174 -0.58 7.52 -3.38
C LYS A 174 -0.47 7.95 -1.94
N ALA A 175 0.60 7.50 -1.30
CA ALA A 175 1.05 7.90 0.02
C ALA A 175 2.55 8.22 0.00
N PHE A 176 3.00 9.02 0.97
CA PHE A 176 4.33 9.61 0.97
C PHE A 176 4.96 9.51 2.36
N ARG A 177 6.14 8.89 2.44
CA ARG A 177 6.91 8.80 3.68
C ARG A 177 8.34 9.23 3.43
N ASN A 178 8.80 10.25 4.11
CA ASN A 178 10.17 10.77 3.96
C ASN A 178 11.19 9.84 4.65
N GLU A 179 11.25 8.61 4.16
CA GLU A 179 12.10 7.54 4.68
C GLU A 179 13.55 7.99 4.83
N ILE A 180 14.13 7.83 6.01
CA ILE A 180 15.56 8.09 6.27
C ILE A 180 16.41 7.18 5.38
N THR A 181 16.05 5.90 5.34
CA THR A 181 16.74 4.88 4.55
C THR A 181 15.76 4.10 3.67
N ALA A 182 15.53 4.59 2.45
CA ALA A 182 14.85 3.80 1.42
C ALA A 182 15.78 2.65 0.99
N ARG A 183 15.27 1.41 0.95
CA ARG A 183 16.07 0.20 0.68
C ARG A 183 15.25 -0.90 0.04
N ASN A 184 15.95 -1.94 -0.42
CA ASN A 184 15.34 -3.14 -0.98
C ASN A 184 14.48 -2.86 -2.22
N PHE A 185 15.04 -2.06 -3.17
CA PHE A 185 14.38 -1.70 -4.42
C PHE A 185 13.03 -1.01 -4.17
N ILE A 186 11.93 -1.49 -4.77
CA ILE A 186 10.59 -0.91 -4.61
C ILE A 186 9.89 -1.33 -3.30
N PHE A 187 10.51 -2.14 -2.45
CA PHE A 187 9.90 -2.58 -1.18
C PHE A 187 9.70 -1.42 -0.20
N ARG A 188 10.68 -0.50 -0.09
CA ARG A 188 10.59 0.68 0.77
C ARG A 188 10.96 1.94 -0.01
N LYS A 189 9.93 2.69 -0.41
CA LYS A 189 9.99 3.90 -1.23
C LYS A 189 9.52 5.12 -0.44
N ARG A 190 9.83 6.32 -0.94
CA ARG A 190 9.30 7.58 -0.39
C ARG A 190 7.94 7.96 -0.93
N GLU A 191 7.63 7.55 -2.15
CA GLU A 191 6.31 7.68 -2.79
C GLU A 191 5.86 6.29 -3.21
N PHE A 192 4.67 5.86 -2.78
CA PHE A 192 4.13 4.52 -3.05
C PHE A 192 2.61 4.58 -3.17
N GLU A 193 2.00 3.50 -3.61
CA GLU A 193 0.54 3.37 -3.64
C GLU A 193 0.07 2.36 -2.60
N GLN A 194 -1.00 2.71 -1.86
CA GLN A 194 -1.69 1.80 -0.95
C GLN A 194 -3.02 1.34 -1.56
N MET A 195 -3.37 0.10 -1.29
CA MET A 195 -4.68 -0.50 -1.44
C MET A 195 -5.20 -0.71 -0.01
N GLU A 196 -6.11 0.13 0.43
CA GLU A 196 -6.53 0.23 1.82
C GLU A 196 -8.04 0.26 1.93
N MET A 197 -8.59 -0.44 2.92
CA MET A 197 -10.02 -0.51 3.16
C MET A 197 -10.30 -0.44 4.66
N GLU A 198 -11.20 0.46 5.04
CA GLU A 198 -11.67 0.63 6.41
C GLU A 198 -13.05 0.00 6.53
N TYR A 199 -13.15 -1.11 7.26
CA TYR A 199 -14.40 -1.84 7.45
C TYR A 199 -14.99 -1.51 8.82
N PHE A 200 -16.12 -0.81 8.80
CA PHE A 200 -16.81 -0.28 9.97
C PHE A 200 -17.77 -1.32 10.53
N VAL A 201 -17.62 -1.64 11.81
CA VAL A 201 -18.38 -2.71 12.48
C VAL A 201 -18.95 -2.24 13.82
N GLU A 202 -19.96 -2.93 14.35
CA GLU A 202 -20.33 -2.74 15.74
C GLU A 202 -19.20 -3.24 16.66
N PRO A 203 -18.93 -2.54 17.81
CA PRO A 203 -17.86 -2.93 18.72
C PRO A 203 -17.87 -4.39 19.18
N LYS A 204 -19.05 -5.00 19.30
CA LYS A 204 -19.21 -6.39 19.72
C LYS A 204 -18.80 -7.42 18.65
N ASP A 205 -18.70 -7.01 17.39
CA ASP A 205 -18.42 -7.88 16.25
C ASP A 205 -16.98 -7.74 15.71
N ASP A 206 -16.15 -6.93 16.36
CA ASP A 206 -14.81 -6.55 15.89
C ASP A 206 -13.87 -7.74 15.71
N GLU A 207 -13.81 -8.65 16.68
CA GLU A 207 -12.94 -9.84 16.62
C GLU A 207 -13.38 -10.79 15.49
N LYS A 208 -14.69 -10.98 15.32
CA LYS A 208 -15.26 -11.77 14.22
C LYS A 208 -14.85 -11.25 12.86
N PHE A 209 -14.95 -9.93 12.64
CA PHE A 209 -14.60 -9.33 11.36
C PHE A 209 -13.09 -9.20 11.16
N HIS A 210 -12.31 -9.08 12.22
CA HIS A 210 -10.86 -9.17 12.12
C HIS A 210 -10.41 -10.54 11.62
N GLU A 211 -10.91 -11.63 12.23
CA GLU A 211 -10.63 -12.99 11.75
C GLU A 211 -11.13 -13.25 10.32
N TYR A 212 -12.31 -12.71 9.98
CA TYR A 212 -12.87 -12.82 8.63
C TYR A 212 -11.94 -12.19 7.60
N TRP A 213 -11.48 -10.94 7.82
CA TRP A 213 -10.62 -10.24 6.89
C TRP A 213 -9.23 -10.86 6.77
N ILE A 214 -8.65 -11.41 7.83
CA ILE A 214 -7.39 -12.17 7.75
C ILE A 214 -7.53 -13.34 6.77
N LYS A 215 -8.61 -14.10 6.84
CA LYS A 215 -8.87 -15.26 5.96
C LYS A 215 -9.12 -14.83 4.51
N GLU A 216 -9.94 -13.81 4.30
CA GLU A 216 -10.24 -13.29 2.96
C GLU A 216 -9.01 -12.72 2.28
N ARG A 217 -8.17 -11.99 3.01
CA ARG A 217 -6.94 -11.43 2.44
C ARG A 217 -5.92 -12.50 2.11
N MET A 218 -5.72 -13.47 2.99
CA MET A 218 -4.83 -14.61 2.69
C MET A 218 -5.29 -15.35 1.43
N LYS A 219 -6.58 -15.65 1.30
CA LYS A 219 -7.14 -16.27 0.11
C LYS A 219 -6.89 -15.43 -1.15
N TRP A 220 -7.12 -14.12 -1.08
CA TRP A 220 -6.89 -13.23 -2.20
C TRP A 220 -5.45 -13.30 -2.71
N TRP A 221 -4.43 -13.33 -1.81
CA TRP A 221 -3.03 -13.45 -2.21
C TRP A 221 -2.72 -14.76 -2.93
N LEU A 222 -3.29 -15.87 -2.48
CA LEU A 222 -3.17 -17.17 -3.16
C LEU A 222 -3.80 -17.11 -4.56
N ASP A 223 -4.93 -16.46 -4.72
CA ASP A 223 -5.61 -16.27 -6.00
C ASP A 223 -4.78 -15.40 -6.96
N GLN A 224 -3.98 -14.45 -6.44
CA GLN A 224 -3.02 -13.68 -7.24
C GLN A 224 -1.79 -14.53 -7.67
N GLY A 225 -1.65 -15.73 -7.16
CA GLY A 225 -0.62 -16.68 -7.56
C GLY A 225 0.63 -16.68 -6.70
N LEU A 226 0.55 -16.12 -5.49
CA LEU A 226 1.61 -16.30 -4.51
C LEU A 226 1.63 -17.74 -4.01
N ASN A 227 2.84 -18.25 -3.78
CA ASN A 227 3.02 -19.59 -3.23
C ASN A 227 2.73 -19.58 -1.72
N GLU A 228 1.89 -20.51 -1.28
CA GLU A 228 1.53 -20.68 0.13
C GLU A 228 2.76 -20.88 1.03
N ASP A 229 3.79 -21.57 0.55
CA ASP A 229 5.05 -21.77 1.29
C ASP A 229 5.84 -20.48 1.55
N ASN A 230 5.51 -19.41 0.85
CA ASN A 230 6.11 -18.09 1.01
C ASN A 230 5.28 -17.15 1.89
N LEU A 231 4.09 -17.57 2.30
CA LEU A 231 3.14 -16.78 3.08
C LEU A 231 3.01 -17.33 4.52
N LYS A 232 2.88 -16.46 5.49
CA LYS A 232 2.51 -16.84 6.86
C LYS A 232 1.76 -15.69 7.54
N ILE A 233 0.89 -16.02 8.48
CA ILE A 233 0.25 -15.03 9.35
C ILE A 233 1.13 -14.85 10.59
N LEU A 234 1.40 -13.59 10.94
CA LEU A 234 2.05 -13.17 12.18
C LEU A 234 1.06 -12.31 12.97
N ASN A 235 0.64 -12.80 14.12
CA ASN A 235 -0.09 -11.94 15.07
C ASN A 235 0.93 -11.06 15.79
N VAL A 236 0.77 -9.74 15.66
CA VAL A 236 1.68 -8.77 16.27
C VAL A 236 1.57 -8.83 17.78
N PRO A 237 2.70 -8.95 18.53
CA PRO A 237 2.71 -8.93 19.99
C PRO A 237 2.08 -7.65 20.53
N LYS A 238 1.43 -7.73 21.71
CA LYS A 238 0.70 -6.60 22.31
C LYS A 238 1.56 -5.37 22.59
N ASP A 239 2.81 -5.56 22.90
CA ASP A 239 3.81 -4.54 23.19
C ASP A 239 4.37 -3.85 21.93
N GLU A 240 4.13 -4.45 20.75
CA GLU A 240 4.51 -3.91 19.45
C GLU A 240 3.33 -3.27 18.69
N LEU A 241 2.11 -3.37 19.24
CA LEU A 241 0.92 -2.80 18.59
C LEU A 241 1.01 -1.27 18.51
N SER A 242 0.55 -0.74 17.39
CA SER A 242 0.32 0.69 17.23
C SER A 242 -0.69 1.19 18.27
N HIS A 243 -0.55 2.45 18.67
CA HIS A 243 -1.35 3.07 19.74
C HIS A 243 -2.87 3.06 19.50
N TYR A 244 -3.30 2.90 18.26
CA TYR A 244 -4.70 2.81 17.84
C TYR A 244 -5.22 1.38 17.76
N SER A 245 -4.36 0.36 17.81
CA SER A 245 -4.73 -1.01 17.51
C SER A 245 -4.97 -1.85 18.77
N LYS A 246 -6.09 -2.60 18.78
CA LYS A 246 -6.39 -3.65 19.77
C LYS A 246 -5.69 -4.96 19.40
N ALA A 247 -5.58 -5.25 18.11
CA ALA A 247 -4.95 -6.44 17.54
C ALA A 247 -4.54 -6.16 16.10
N THR A 248 -3.41 -6.72 15.68
CA THR A 248 -2.95 -6.67 14.29
C THR A 248 -2.45 -8.06 13.90
N ALA A 249 -2.79 -8.49 12.70
CA ALA A 249 -2.24 -9.66 12.07
C ALA A 249 -1.60 -9.27 10.74
N ASP A 250 -0.31 -9.61 10.57
CA ASP A 250 0.41 -9.34 9.35
C ASP A 250 0.47 -10.60 8.48
N ILE A 251 0.12 -10.46 7.22
CA ILE A 251 0.43 -11.45 6.19
C ILE A 251 1.87 -11.19 5.78
N MET A 252 2.77 -12.04 6.28
CA MET A 252 4.19 -11.99 5.97
C MET A 252 4.47 -12.76 4.69
N TYR A 253 5.40 -12.26 3.89
CA TYR A 253 5.84 -12.90 2.66
C TYR A 253 7.37 -13.02 2.62
N LYS A 254 7.87 -14.12 2.06
CA LYS A 254 9.30 -14.39 1.88
C LYS A 254 9.82 -13.69 0.63
N PHE A 255 10.15 -12.39 0.77
CA PHE A 255 10.81 -11.61 -0.28
C PHE A 255 12.25 -12.08 -0.54
N PRO A 256 12.89 -11.68 -1.65
CA PRO A 256 14.29 -12.06 -1.90
C PRO A 256 15.29 -11.57 -0.85
N HIS A 257 14.95 -10.54 -0.09
CA HIS A 257 15.78 -9.93 0.96
C HIS A 257 15.41 -10.35 2.39
N GLY A 258 14.38 -11.16 2.55
CA GLY A 258 13.94 -11.63 3.86
C GLY A 258 12.42 -11.79 3.96
N THR A 259 11.96 -12.29 5.10
CA THR A 259 10.53 -12.38 5.39
C THR A 259 10.06 -11.08 6.00
N GLU A 260 9.20 -10.37 5.29
CA GLU A 260 8.69 -9.04 5.67
C GLU A 260 7.18 -8.97 5.46
N GLU A 261 6.55 -7.97 6.03
CA GLU A 261 5.12 -7.70 5.89
C GLU A 261 4.74 -7.39 4.44
N LEU A 262 3.71 -8.10 3.95
CA LEU A 262 3.07 -7.86 2.66
C LEU A 262 1.78 -7.06 2.81
N GLU A 263 0.96 -7.39 3.82
CA GLU A 263 -0.30 -6.75 4.15
C GLU A 263 -0.54 -6.80 5.65
N GLY A 264 -0.92 -5.68 6.26
CA GLY A 264 -1.37 -5.61 7.64
C GLY A 264 -2.89 -5.66 7.73
N ILE A 265 -3.45 -6.36 8.71
CA ILE A 265 -4.86 -6.34 9.04
C ILE A 265 -5.01 -5.92 10.50
N ALA A 266 -5.40 -4.67 10.75
CA ALA A 266 -5.50 -4.08 12.07
C ALA A 266 -6.96 -3.96 12.56
N ASN A 267 -7.19 -4.24 13.84
CA ASN A 267 -8.38 -3.83 14.55
C ASN A 267 -8.08 -2.50 15.25
N ARG A 268 -8.50 -1.40 14.65
CA ARG A 268 -8.20 -0.02 15.07
C ARG A 268 -9.16 0.50 16.14
N THR A 269 -10.13 -0.30 16.56
CA THR A 269 -11.18 0.09 17.52
C THR A 269 -11.97 1.32 17.04
N ASP A 270 -12.41 2.17 17.96
CA ASP A 270 -13.07 3.45 17.71
C ASP A 270 -12.09 4.64 17.72
N PHE A 271 -10.77 4.37 17.62
CA PHE A 271 -9.75 5.40 17.78
C PHE A 271 -9.87 6.51 16.73
N ASP A 272 -9.90 6.15 15.45
CA ASP A 272 -9.83 7.14 14.37
C ASP A 272 -11.11 7.96 14.24
N LEU A 273 -12.27 7.31 14.19
CA LEU A 273 -13.54 8.03 14.17
C LEU A 273 -13.76 8.82 15.48
N GLY A 274 -13.37 8.26 16.61
CA GLY A 274 -13.38 8.92 17.91
C GLY A 274 -12.50 10.16 17.97
N SER A 275 -11.30 10.10 17.37
CA SER A 275 -10.36 11.24 17.30
C SER A 275 -10.89 12.36 16.43
N HIS A 276 -11.58 12.04 15.32
CA HIS A 276 -12.07 13.02 14.37
C HIS A 276 -13.50 13.52 14.63
N THR A 277 -14.27 12.89 15.53
CA THR A 277 -15.64 13.31 15.81
C THR A 277 -15.71 14.56 16.68
N LYS A 278 -16.69 15.43 16.40
CA LYS A 278 -17.05 16.50 17.37
C LYS A 278 -17.84 15.92 18.55
N SER A 279 -17.88 16.64 19.65
CA SER A 279 -18.69 16.27 20.83
C SER A 279 -18.37 14.86 21.34
N GLN A 280 -17.09 14.51 21.40
CA GLN A 280 -16.59 13.18 21.80
C GLN A 280 -17.25 12.66 23.10
N GLY A 281 -17.52 13.56 24.08
CA GLY A 281 -18.16 13.21 25.34
C GLY A 281 -19.63 12.75 25.24
N GLU A 282 -20.26 12.89 24.07
CA GLU A 282 -21.62 12.37 23.85
C GLU A 282 -21.59 10.87 23.49
N PHE A 283 -20.41 10.31 23.19
CA PHE A 283 -20.22 8.93 22.77
C PHE A 283 -19.40 8.14 23.79
N ASN A 284 -19.66 6.84 23.88
CA ASN A 284 -18.88 5.93 24.69
C ASN A 284 -17.63 5.45 23.94
N ILE A 285 -16.68 6.37 23.64
CA ILE A 285 -15.42 6.06 22.96
C ILE A 285 -14.51 5.34 23.95
N GLN A 286 -14.02 4.15 23.56
CA GLN A 286 -13.16 3.32 24.40
C GLN A 286 -11.67 3.63 24.21
N ALA A 287 -11.28 4.05 23.01
CA ALA A 287 -9.92 4.42 22.72
C ALA A 287 -9.54 5.74 23.39
N LYS A 288 -8.26 5.87 23.76
CA LYS A 288 -7.74 7.12 24.30
C LYS A 288 -7.49 8.12 23.17
N THR A 289 -8.38 9.10 23.04
CA THR A 289 -8.30 10.16 22.03
C THR A 289 -7.96 11.51 22.63
N LYS A 290 -7.36 12.40 21.83
CA LYS A 290 -7.20 13.81 22.18
C LYS A 290 -8.53 14.56 22.00
N GLU A 291 -8.80 15.59 22.82
CA GLU A 291 -9.97 16.45 22.62
C GLU A 291 -9.90 17.14 21.25
N ASN A 292 -10.97 17.01 20.45
CA ASN A 292 -11.07 17.64 19.14
C ASN A 292 -12.06 18.81 19.15
N LYS A 293 -11.53 20.04 19.26
CA LYS A 293 -12.31 21.28 19.19
C LYS A 293 -12.53 21.79 17.77
N ALA A 294 -11.75 21.29 16.80
CA ALA A 294 -11.79 21.75 15.41
C ALA A 294 -12.84 21.04 14.56
N SER A 295 -13.22 19.83 14.93
CA SER A 295 -14.18 19.03 14.16
C SER A 295 -15.59 19.64 14.18
N LYS A 296 -16.22 19.66 13.01
CA LYS A 296 -17.59 20.17 12.81
C LYS A 296 -18.62 19.04 12.59
N ALA A 297 -18.18 17.78 12.49
CA ALA A 297 -19.03 16.65 12.17
C ALA A 297 -19.01 15.58 13.27
N LYS A 298 -20.14 14.90 13.46
CA LYS A 298 -20.23 13.69 14.28
C LYS A 298 -19.89 12.48 13.39
N LEU A 299 -18.77 11.82 13.65
CA LEU A 299 -18.36 10.60 12.96
C LEU A 299 -18.87 9.38 13.73
N ALA A 300 -20.17 9.24 13.75
CA ALA A 300 -20.88 8.17 14.45
C ALA A 300 -22.04 7.65 13.60
N PHE A 301 -22.37 6.39 13.81
CA PHE A 301 -23.53 5.74 13.21
C PHE A 301 -24.73 5.81 14.16
N GLN A 302 -25.91 6.14 13.62
CA GLN A 302 -27.15 6.06 14.37
C GLN A 302 -27.93 4.82 13.97
N ASP A 303 -28.09 3.90 14.92
CA ASP A 303 -28.96 2.77 14.73
C ASP A 303 -30.42 3.23 14.68
N LYS A 304 -31.06 3.07 13.53
CA LYS A 304 -32.44 3.52 13.27
C LYS A 304 -33.49 2.79 14.12
N ILE A 305 -33.18 1.59 14.62
CA ILE A 305 -34.10 0.78 15.41
C ILE A 305 -34.06 1.22 16.87
N SER A 306 -32.90 1.26 17.46
CA SER A 306 -32.70 1.65 18.87
C SER A 306 -32.59 3.16 19.09
N ASN A 307 -32.44 3.92 18.01
CA ASN A 307 -32.16 5.37 18.01
C ASN A 307 -30.91 5.76 18.79
N LYS A 308 -29.98 4.80 19.01
CA LYS A 308 -28.73 5.03 19.71
C LYS A 308 -27.60 5.37 18.75
N TRP A 309 -26.74 6.27 19.19
CA TRP A 309 -25.52 6.61 18.48
C TRP A 309 -24.36 5.75 18.99
N LEU A 310 -23.52 5.28 18.09
CA LEU A 310 -22.28 4.60 18.41
C LEU A 310 -21.17 5.06 17.46
N VAL A 311 -19.93 5.07 17.92
CA VAL A 311 -18.74 5.20 17.09
C VAL A 311 -18.35 3.79 16.68
N PRO A 312 -18.37 3.44 15.37
CA PRO A 312 -17.99 2.10 14.92
C PRO A 312 -16.54 1.77 15.22
N TYR A 313 -16.27 0.47 15.41
CA TYR A 313 -14.92 -0.04 15.36
C TYR A 313 -14.50 -0.26 13.91
N VAL A 314 -13.20 -0.24 13.67
CA VAL A 314 -12.63 -0.30 12.32
C VAL A 314 -11.71 -1.50 12.19
N ILE A 315 -11.90 -2.28 11.12
CA ILE A 315 -10.97 -3.31 10.69
C ILE A 315 -10.33 -2.85 9.39
N GLU A 316 -9.01 -2.76 9.37
CA GLU A 316 -8.21 -2.19 8.28
C GLU A 316 -7.31 -3.24 7.63
N PRO A 317 -7.64 -3.83 6.50
CA PRO A 317 -6.68 -4.43 5.58
C PRO A 317 -5.95 -3.36 4.76
N SER A 318 -4.62 -3.35 4.80
CA SER A 318 -3.77 -2.38 4.11
C SER A 318 -2.56 -3.04 3.45
N ALA A 319 -2.42 -2.90 2.14
CA ALA A 319 -1.32 -3.45 1.35
C ALA A 319 -0.72 -2.41 0.41
N GLY A 320 0.61 -2.44 0.25
CA GLY A 320 1.32 -1.61 -0.73
C GLY A 320 1.31 -2.25 -2.13
N VAL A 321 0.98 -1.46 -3.16
CA VAL A 321 1.02 -1.94 -4.57
C VAL A 321 2.42 -2.40 -4.94
N GLU A 322 3.47 -1.70 -4.52
CA GLU A 322 4.85 -2.05 -4.83
C GLU A 322 5.33 -3.31 -4.12
N ARG A 323 4.89 -3.55 -2.88
CA ARG A 323 5.15 -4.83 -2.18
C ARG A 323 4.44 -5.99 -2.89
N ALA A 324 3.16 -5.81 -3.27
CA ALA A 324 2.42 -6.75 -4.10
C ALA A 324 3.12 -7.06 -5.41
N PHE A 325 3.55 -6.01 -6.11
CA PHE A 325 4.28 -6.12 -7.37
C PHE A 325 5.57 -6.93 -7.22
N LEU A 326 6.38 -6.65 -6.19
CA LEU A 326 7.63 -7.36 -5.93
C LEU A 326 7.38 -8.83 -5.55
N ALA A 327 6.37 -9.11 -4.72
CA ALA A 327 6.00 -10.47 -4.32
C ALA A 327 5.54 -11.30 -5.53
N ILE A 328 4.67 -10.73 -6.37
CA ILE A 328 4.17 -11.38 -7.59
C ILE A 328 5.30 -11.65 -8.57
N LEU A 329 6.22 -10.70 -8.79
CA LEU A 329 7.38 -10.93 -9.64
C LEU A 329 8.31 -11.99 -9.06
N ASN A 330 8.50 -12.00 -7.73
CA ASN A 330 9.36 -12.99 -7.07
C ASN A 330 8.86 -14.42 -7.27
N ASP A 331 7.57 -14.66 -7.13
CA ASP A 331 7.00 -16.00 -7.32
C ASP A 331 6.85 -16.38 -8.81
N ALA A 332 6.61 -15.38 -9.67
CA ALA A 332 6.52 -15.60 -11.09
C ALA A 332 7.87 -15.86 -11.78
N TYR A 333 8.98 -15.42 -11.19
CA TYR A 333 10.32 -15.53 -11.77
C TYR A 333 10.81 -16.98 -11.75
N LYS A 334 11.03 -17.54 -12.95
CA LYS A 334 11.57 -18.89 -13.14
C LYS A 334 12.74 -18.89 -14.12
N GLU A 335 13.76 -19.65 -13.82
CA GLU A 335 14.84 -19.97 -14.76
C GLU A 335 14.62 -21.37 -15.29
N GLU A 336 14.49 -21.52 -16.60
CA GLU A 336 14.33 -22.78 -17.28
C GLU A 336 15.62 -23.15 -18.02
N ASN A 337 16.09 -24.37 -17.83
CA ASN A 337 17.19 -24.93 -18.64
C ASN A 337 16.61 -25.41 -19.95
N LEU A 338 17.19 -24.97 -21.06
CA LEU A 338 16.84 -25.40 -22.40
C LEU A 338 17.84 -26.47 -22.87
N GLU A 339 17.50 -27.12 -23.97
CA GLU A 339 18.45 -27.98 -24.70
C GLU A 339 19.72 -27.18 -25.04
N ASN A 340 20.90 -27.80 -24.96
CA ASN A 340 22.23 -27.19 -25.17
C ASN A 340 22.72 -26.26 -24.02
N ASP A 341 22.39 -26.53 -22.76
CA ASP A 341 22.86 -25.80 -21.59
C ASP A 341 22.56 -24.30 -21.62
N THR A 342 21.63 -23.84 -22.44
CA THR A 342 21.16 -22.46 -22.43
C THR A 342 20.05 -22.29 -21.41
N LYS A 343 19.97 -21.07 -20.79
CA LYS A 343 18.94 -20.71 -19.82
C LYS A 343 18.03 -19.64 -20.38
N ARG A 344 16.75 -19.75 -20.07
CA ARG A 344 15.81 -18.63 -20.27
C ARG A 344 15.13 -18.25 -18.97
N VAL A 345 14.76 -16.98 -18.87
CA VAL A 345 13.94 -16.45 -17.78
C VAL A 345 12.50 -16.33 -18.24
N VAL A 346 11.59 -16.88 -17.44
CA VAL A 346 10.15 -16.82 -17.68
C VAL A 346 9.47 -16.18 -16.47
N LEU A 347 8.53 -15.26 -16.72
CA LEU A 347 7.59 -14.77 -15.72
C LEU A 347 6.28 -15.52 -15.83
N SER A 348 6.03 -16.43 -14.88
CA SER A 348 4.83 -17.29 -14.82
C SER A 348 3.69 -16.56 -14.09
N LEU A 349 3.26 -15.43 -14.64
CA LEU A 349 2.19 -14.61 -14.07
C LEU A 349 0.81 -15.27 -14.27
N LYS A 350 -0.12 -15.02 -13.34
CA LYS A 350 -1.55 -15.30 -13.57
C LYS A 350 -2.04 -14.50 -14.79
N LYS A 351 -2.96 -15.05 -15.57
CA LYS A 351 -3.43 -14.42 -16.83
C LYS A 351 -3.97 -13.00 -16.61
N HIS A 352 -4.76 -12.79 -15.56
CA HIS A 352 -5.34 -11.49 -15.26
C HIS A 352 -4.28 -10.44 -14.86
N LEU A 353 -3.14 -10.86 -14.31
CA LEU A 353 -2.04 -9.97 -13.92
C LEU A 353 -1.05 -9.69 -15.07
N SER A 354 -0.99 -10.57 -16.09
CA SER A 354 -0.03 -10.40 -17.17
C SER A 354 -0.18 -9.07 -17.90
N PRO A 355 0.90 -8.29 -18.10
CA PRO A 355 0.86 -7.04 -18.87
C PRO A 355 0.36 -7.21 -20.29
N ILE A 356 0.77 -8.32 -20.93
CA ILE A 356 0.34 -8.69 -22.28
C ILE A 356 -0.53 -9.94 -22.17
N LYS A 357 -1.80 -9.84 -22.55
CA LYS A 357 -2.77 -10.93 -22.45
C LYS A 357 -2.62 -11.92 -23.61
N ILE A 358 -2.44 -11.40 -24.81
CA ILE A 358 -2.35 -12.17 -26.05
C ILE A 358 -1.28 -11.53 -26.94
N ALA A 359 -0.44 -12.34 -27.57
CA ALA A 359 0.50 -11.91 -28.59
C ALA A 359 0.23 -12.67 -29.89
N VAL A 360 0.03 -11.95 -30.98
CA VAL A 360 -0.10 -12.52 -32.32
C VAL A 360 1.25 -12.41 -33.02
N ILE A 361 1.85 -13.53 -33.34
CA ILE A 361 3.20 -13.60 -33.91
C ILE A 361 3.14 -14.23 -35.30
N PRO A 362 3.49 -13.49 -36.37
CA PRO A 362 3.55 -14.08 -37.71
C PRO A 362 4.67 -15.14 -37.79
N LEU A 363 4.34 -16.34 -38.25
CA LEU A 363 5.31 -17.42 -38.39
C LEU A 363 6.45 -17.08 -39.35
N LYS A 364 6.17 -16.26 -40.38
CA LYS A 364 7.15 -15.78 -41.35
C LYS A 364 6.97 -14.31 -41.60
N LYS A 365 7.98 -13.50 -41.25
CA LYS A 365 7.96 -12.05 -41.41
C LYS A 365 8.10 -11.57 -42.87
N ASN A 366 8.59 -12.42 -43.75
CA ASN A 366 8.80 -12.14 -45.19
C ASN A 366 7.66 -12.64 -46.08
N VAL A 367 6.54 -13.07 -45.50
CA VAL A 367 5.33 -13.48 -46.24
C VAL A 367 4.22 -12.49 -45.92
N GLU A 368 3.94 -11.59 -46.88
CA GLU A 368 3.01 -10.46 -46.72
C GLU A 368 1.60 -10.91 -46.26
N ALA A 369 1.09 -12.00 -46.85
CA ALA A 369 -0.22 -12.53 -46.49
C ALA A 369 -0.30 -12.95 -45.00
N ILE A 370 0.78 -13.55 -44.43
CA ILE A 370 0.83 -13.91 -43.01
C ILE A 370 0.92 -12.69 -42.12
N VAL A 371 1.73 -11.71 -42.52
CA VAL A 371 1.87 -10.44 -41.77
C VAL A 371 0.55 -9.67 -41.77
N SER A 372 -0.11 -9.53 -42.94
CA SER A 372 -1.41 -8.84 -43.05
C SER A 372 -2.50 -9.52 -42.25
N ALA A 373 -2.62 -10.86 -42.29
CA ALA A 373 -3.56 -11.61 -41.46
C ALA A 373 -3.29 -11.43 -39.94
N SER A 374 -2.02 -11.35 -39.55
CA SER A 374 -1.65 -11.10 -38.14
C SER A 374 -2.05 -9.72 -37.70
N LEU A 375 -1.83 -8.69 -38.52
CA LEU A 375 -2.24 -7.30 -38.24
C LEU A 375 -3.75 -7.15 -38.16
N GLU A 376 -4.48 -7.78 -39.09
CA GLU A 376 -5.95 -7.80 -39.08
C GLU A 376 -6.50 -8.45 -37.81
N THR A 377 -5.92 -9.60 -37.39
CA THR A 377 -6.28 -10.28 -36.13
C THR A 377 -6.08 -9.37 -34.92
N VAL A 378 -4.95 -8.65 -34.82
CA VAL A 378 -4.69 -7.71 -33.73
C VAL A 378 -5.70 -6.57 -33.75
N SER A 379 -5.98 -5.97 -34.91
CA SER A 379 -6.95 -4.89 -35.05
C SER A 379 -8.34 -5.32 -34.62
N TYR A 380 -8.79 -6.50 -35.04
CA TYR A 380 -10.07 -7.08 -34.62
C TYR A 380 -10.13 -7.29 -33.09
N THR A 381 -9.08 -7.82 -32.49
CA THR A 381 -9.00 -8.07 -31.05
C THR A 381 -9.14 -6.77 -30.24
N HIS A 382 -8.53 -5.68 -30.69
CA HIS A 382 -8.64 -4.37 -30.04
C HIS A 382 -10.05 -3.76 -30.11
N LEU A 383 -10.82 -4.08 -31.16
CA LEU A 383 -12.15 -3.52 -31.37
C LEU A 383 -13.26 -4.34 -30.67
N THR A 384 -13.04 -5.62 -30.38
CA THR A 384 -14.10 -6.54 -29.94
C THR A 384 -14.03 -6.94 -28.47
N LEU A 385 -12.87 -6.81 -27.80
CA LEU A 385 -12.72 -7.18 -26.39
C LEU A 385 -13.61 -6.38 -25.40
N PRO A 386 -14.02 -5.15 -25.65
CA PRO A 386 -14.90 -4.42 -24.74
C PRO A 386 -16.38 -4.82 -24.77
N THR A 387 -16.81 -5.63 -25.72
CA THR A 387 -18.26 -5.86 -25.94
C THR A 387 -18.79 -7.19 -25.44
N ASN A 388 -17.96 -8.04 -24.84
CA ASN A 388 -18.38 -9.38 -24.43
C ASN A 388 -18.77 -9.52 -22.95
N ASP A 389 -18.83 -8.42 -22.19
CA ASP A 389 -19.32 -8.44 -20.80
C ASP A 389 -20.84 -8.23 -20.68
N LEU A 390 -21.57 -8.44 -21.75
CA LEU A 390 -23.03 -8.40 -21.76
C LEU A 390 -23.61 -9.79 -22.10
N VAL A 391 -23.43 -10.73 -21.18
CA VAL A 391 -24.35 -11.89 -21.06
C VAL A 391 -24.43 -12.30 -19.60
#